data_3f6b537d314e2c4a43b0bc7069156881
#
_entry.id   3f6b537d314e2c4a43b0bc7069156881
#
_cell.length_a   1.000
_cell.length_b   1.000
_cell.length_c   1.000
_cell.angle_alpha   90.00
_cell.angle_beta   90.00
_cell.angle_gamma   90.00
#
_symmetry.space_group_name_H-M   'P 1'
#
loop_
_entity.id
_entity.type
_entity.pdbx_description
1 polymer ?
#
loop_
_entity_poly.entity_id
_entity_poly.type
_entity_poly.pdbx_seq_one_letter_code
_entity_poly.pdbx_strand_id
1 'polypeptide(L)'
;SPALPTVIIIGTKGRVGRGATDFCSALGTPVTSWDMAETAHGGPYPEILTHDIFLNCILANQDTPVFVTASAKTDPRKLMVIGDIACDPNSAYSPIKVYDQATSWEKPALRAQNDPILDVTAIDNLPSILPRESSEDFASQLLPSLLALKQIDGGVWGKAKEIFDRHVGSLG
;
A
#
# COMPACT_ATOMS: atom_id res chain seq x y z
N SER A 1 -4.35 25.31 -18.76
CA SER A 1 -4.48 23.88 -18.47
C SER A 1 -5.05 23.74 -17.06
N PRO A 2 -5.90 22.76 -16.78
CA PRO A 2 -6.32 22.48 -15.40
C PRO A 2 -5.08 22.18 -14.56
N ALA A 3 -5.12 22.56 -13.28
CA ALA A 3 -4.05 22.24 -12.35
C ALA A 3 -3.93 20.72 -12.20
N LEU A 4 -2.70 20.20 -12.10
CA LEU A 4 -2.47 18.79 -11.83
C LEU A 4 -2.95 18.48 -10.39
N PRO A 5 -3.49 17.26 -10.16
CA PRO A 5 -3.88 16.84 -8.82
C PRO A 5 -2.67 16.77 -7.89
N THR A 6 -2.89 17.06 -6.62
CA THR A 6 -1.90 16.85 -5.57
C THR A 6 -2.02 15.43 -5.03
N VAL A 7 -0.88 14.75 -4.84
CA VAL A 7 -0.83 13.36 -4.38
C VAL A 7 -0.06 13.27 -3.09
N ILE A 8 -0.60 12.53 -2.11
CA ILE A 8 0.17 12.07 -0.95
C ILE A 8 0.34 10.57 -1.04
N ILE A 9 1.58 10.10 -0.83
CA ILE A 9 1.94 8.68 -0.86
C ILE A 9 2.53 8.31 0.50
N ILE A 10 1.98 7.28 1.15
CA ILE A 10 2.55 6.71 2.38
C ILE A 10 3.21 5.38 2.06
N GLY A 11 4.48 5.21 2.49
CA GLY A 11 5.32 4.05 2.19
C GLY A 11 6.28 4.29 1.03
N THR A 12 6.71 5.54 0.81
CA THR A 12 7.53 5.95 -0.35
C THR A 12 8.92 5.32 -0.38
N LYS A 13 9.47 4.87 0.74
CA LYS A 13 10.76 4.17 0.79
C LYS A 13 10.67 2.71 0.36
N GLY A 14 9.47 2.13 0.38
CA GLY A 14 9.20 0.77 -0.08
C GLY A 14 9.24 0.65 -1.61
N ARG A 15 9.26 -0.59 -2.13
CA ARG A 15 9.27 -0.85 -3.58
C ARG A 15 8.03 -0.25 -4.26
N VAL A 16 6.85 -0.53 -3.71
CA VAL A 16 5.56 -0.08 -4.25
C VAL A 16 5.48 1.44 -4.24
N GLY A 17 5.80 2.07 -3.09
CA GLY A 17 5.77 3.52 -2.97
C GLY A 17 6.76 4.25 -3.88
N ARG A 18 7.95 3.68 -4.12
CA ARG A 18 8.90 4.21 -5.11
C ARG A 18 8.32 4.18 -6.52
N GLY A 19 7.74 3.04 -6.92
CA GLY A 19 7.09 2.94 -8.23
C GLY A 19 5.95 3.95 -8.42
N ALA A 20 5.12 4.15 -7.39
CA ALA A 20 4.07 5.16 -7.40
C ALA A 20 4.65 6.59 -7.51
N THR A 21 5.73 6.88 -6.78
CA THR A 21 6.42 8.17 -6.83
C THR A 21 7.04 8.44 -8.21
N ASP A 22 7.70 7.43 -8.79
CA ASP A 22 8.31 7.52 -10.12
C ASP A 22 7.25 7.79 -11.19
N PHE A 23 6.11 7.12 -11.10
CA PHE A 23 4.98 7.34 -12.00
C PHE A 23 4.43 8.77 -11.89
N CYS A 24 4.17 9.25 -10.68
CA CYS A 24 3.72 10.63 -10.46
C CYS A 24 4.73 11.65 -11.00
N SER A 25 6.03 11.40 -10.76
CA SER A 25 7.12 12.27 -11.24
C SER A 25 7.16 12.33 -12.78
N ALA A 26 6.97 11.18 -13.44
CA ALA A 26 6.91 11.12 -14.91
C ALA A 26 5.74 11.92 -15.49
N LEU A 27 4.64 12.05 -14.74
CA LEU A 27 3.48 12.86 -15.09
C LEU A 27 3.64 14.35 -14.70
N GLY A 28 4.71 14.72 -14.00
CA GLY A 28 4.87 16.06 -13.44
C GLY A 28 3.92 16.38 -12.29
N THR A 29 3.33 15.38 -11.66
CA THR A 29 2.36 15.54 -10.57
C THR A 29 3.07 15.79 -9.25
N PRO A 30 2.70 16.84 -8.47
CA PRO A 30 3.28 17.11 -7.16
C PRO A 30 2.98 15.99 -6.17
N VAL A 31 4.03 15.46 -5.52
CA VAL A 31 3.93 14.38 -4.53
C VAL A 31 4.39 14.85 -3.16
N THR A 32 3.57 14.59 -2.15
CA THR A 32 3.94 14.62 -0.74
C THR A 32 4.33 13.21 -0.32
N SER A 33 5.61 13.03 0.01
CA SER A 33 6.18 11.71 0.32
C SER A 33 6.21 11.48 1.83
N TRP A 34 5.50 10.47 2.31
CA TRP A 34 5.48 10.04 3.70
C TRP A 34 5.93 8.60 3.87
N ASP A 35 6.50 8.33 5.05
CA ASP A 35 6.91 6.99 5.46
C ASP A 35 6.74 6.86 6.99
N MET A 36 7.45 5.91 7.62
CA MET A 36 7.36 5.66 9.06
C MET A 36 7.66 6.89 9.93
N ALA A 37 8.54 7.80 9.48
CA ALA A 37 8.89 8.99 10.25
C ALA A 37 7.70 9.95 10.40
N GLU A 38 6.98 10.18 9.30
CA GLU A 38 5.83 11.09 9.28
C GLU A 38 4.61 10.46 9.98
N THR A 39 4.52 9.13 10.01
CA THR A 39 3.41 8.39 10.65
C THR A 39 3.70 7.95 12.08
N ALA A 40 4.87 8.28 12.64
CA ALA A 40 5.31 7.82 13.97
C ALA A 40 4.46 8.36 15.15
N HIS A 41 3.74 9.46 14.96
CA HIS A 41 2.97 10.11 16.03
C HIS A 41 1.55 9.55 16.21
N GLY A 42 1.20 8.51 15.45
CA GLY A 42 -0.15 7.95 15.43
C GLY A 42 -1.12 8.78 14.58
N GLY A 43 -2.15 8.09 14.08
CA GLY A 43 -3.19 8.72 13.24
C GLY A 43 -4.43 9.15 14.04
N PRO A 44 -5.48 9.64 13.38
CA PRO A 44 -5.56 9.85 11.93
C PRO A 44 -4.77 11.08 11.47
N TYR A 45 -4.51 11.16 10.13
CA TYR A 45 -3.70 12.23 9.55
C TYR A 45 -4.56 13.15 8.69
N PRO A 46 -4.98 14.33 9.21
CA PRO A 46 -5.80 15.28 8.45
C PRO A 46 -5.09 15.83 7.21
N GLU A 47 -3.77 15.79 7.16
CA GLU A 47 -2.97 16.19 6.00
C GLU A 47 -3.34 15.39 4.74
N ILE A 48 -3.72 14.12 4.89
CA ILE A 48 -4.20 13.29 3.78
C ILE A 48 -5.41 13.93 3.12
N LEU A 49 -6.33 14.50 3.91
CA LEU A 49 -7.56 15.12 3.42
C LEU A 49 -7.32 16.41 2.62
N THR A 50 -6.13 16.99 2.71
CA THR A 50 -5.76 18.23 1.99
C THR A 50 -5.24 17.98 0.56
N HIS A 51 -5.01 16.73 0.18
CA HIS A 51 -4.58 16.30 -1.15
C HIS A 51 -5.76 15.79 -1.98
N ASP A 52 -5.64 15.78 -3.31
CA ASP A 52 -6.67 15.24 -4.20
C ASP A 52 -6.67 13.72 -4.22
N ILE A 53 -5.48 13.11 -4.11
CA ILE A 53 -5.26 11.66 -4.21
C ILE A 53 -4.40 11.20 -3.02
N PHE A 54 -4.80 10.10 -2.41
CA PHE A 54 -3.97 9.37 -1.43
C PHE A 54 -3.64 7.98 -1.95
N LEU A 55 -2.36 7.61 -1.94
CA LEU A 55 -1.87 6.26 -2.27
C LEU A 55 -1.28 5.60 -1.02
N ASN A 56 -1.90 4.50 -0.59
CA ASN A 56 -1.41 3.67 0.50
C ASN A 56 -0.54 2.54 -0.04
N CYS A 57 0.76 2.63 0.21
CA CYS A 57 1.78 1.70 -0.30
C CYS A 57 2.51 0.95 0.82
N ILE A 58 1.91 0.84 2.01
CA ILE A 58 2.50 0.14 3.16
C ILE A 58 2.04 -1.31 3.23
N LEU A 59 2.76 -2.12 3.98
CA LEU A 59 2.28 -3.38 4.52
C LEU A 59 1.78 -3.12 5.95
N ALA A 60 0.46 -3.19 6.16
CA ALA A 60 -0.14 -2.96 7.46
C ALA A 60 0.11 -4.13 8.43
N ASN A 61 0.23 -3.81 9.71
CA ASN A 61 0.35 -4.76 10.81
C ASN A 61 -0.37 -4.21 12.06
N GLN A 62 -0.30 -4.94 13.18
CA GLN A 62 -0.97 -4.57 14.43
C GLN A 62 -0.57 -3.19 14.99
N ASP A 63 0.62 -2.70 14.65
CA ASP A 63 1.14 -1.41 15.13
C ASP A 63 0.82 -0.26 14.16
N THR A 64 0.17 -0.57 13.03
CA THR A 64 -0.18 0.43 12.02
C THR A 64 -1.32 1.30 12.52
N PRO A 65 -1.14 2.62 12.64
CA PRO A 65 -2.21 3.51 13.05
C PRO A 65 -3.28 3.66 11.95
N VAL A 66 -4.46 4.11 12.34
CA VAL A 66 -5.49 4.49 11.37
C VAL A 66 -5.04 5.77 10.64
N PHE A 67 -4.97 5.73 9.32
CA PHE A 67 -4.62 6.89 8.49
C PHE A 67 -5.84 7.73 8.15
N VAL A 68 -6.92 7.07 7.72
CA VAL A 68 -8.16 7.71 7.30
C VAL A 68 -9.33 7.06 8.04
N THR A 69 -10.00 7.85 8.88
CA THR A 69 -11.17 7.40 9.64
C THR A 69 -12.44 7.38 8.78
N ALA A 70 -13.48 6.73 9.26
CA ALA A 70 -14.78 6.72 8.60
C ALA A 70 -15.41 8.13 8.45
N SER A 71 -15.09 9.06 9.36
CA SER A 71 -15.57 10.45 9.29
C SER A 71 -15.06 11.21 8.08
N ALA A 72 -13.93 10.79 7.48
CA ALA A 72 -13.42 11.41 6.26
C ALA A 72 -14.41 11.40 5.08
N LYS A 73 -15.46 10.58 5.14
CA LYS A 73 -16.58 10.63 4.16
C LYS A 73 -17.31 11.97 4.18
N THR A 74 -17.45 12.56 5.35
CA THR A 74 -18.26 13.78 5.61
C THR A 74 -17.42 14.97 6.07
N ASP A 75 -16.17 14.74 6.48
CA ASP A 75 -15.26 15.82 6.89
C ASP A 75 -14.93 16.74 5.70
N PRO A 76 -14.69 18.03 5.97
CA PRO A 76 -14.16 18.94 4.95
C PRO A 76 -12.87 18.39 4.37
N ARG A 77 -12.84 18.17 3.07
CA ARG A 77 -11.67 17.58 2.38
C ARG A 77 -11.55 17.99 0.94
N LYS A 78 -10.34 17.92 0.44
CA LYS A 78 -9.98 17.97 -0.96
C LYS A 78 -9.89 16.56 -1.57
N LEU A 79 -9.66 15.57 -0.72
CA LEU A 79 -9.45 14.18 -1.10
C LEU A 79 -10.67 13.61 -1.83
N MET A 80 -10.44 13.15 -3.07
CA MET A 80 -11.46 12.55 -3.93
C MET A 80 -11.16 11.09 -4.27
N VAL A 81 -9.88 10.68 -4.24
CA VAL A 81 -9.47 9.33 -4.63
C VAL A 81 -8.51 8.73 -3.62
N ILE A 82 -8.76 7.50 -3.24
CA ILE A 82 -7.85 6.68 -2.46
C ILE A 82 -7.46 5.47 -3.30
N GLY A 83 -6.15 5.28 -3.52
CA GLY A 83 -5.57 4.05 -4.03
C GLY A 83 -5.00 3.24 -2.86
N ASP A 84 -5.75 2.25 -2.39
CA ASP A 84 -5.25 1.34 -1.36
C ASP A 84 -4.58 0.13 -2.01
N ILE A 85 -3.26 0.24 -2.22
CA ILE A 85 -2.49 -0.81 -2.88
C ILE A 85 -2.21 -1.98 -1.92
N ALA A 86 -2.28 -1.74 -0.62
CA ALA A 86 -2.21 -2.79 0.40
C ALA A 86 -3.42 -3.73 0.34
N CYS A 87 -4.60 -3.21 -0.04
CA CYS A 87 -5.84 -3.93 -0.31
C CYS A 87 -6.19 -5.01 0.75
N ASP A 88 -6.36 -4.59 2.00
CA ASP A 88 -6.79 -5.49 3.06
C ASP A 88 -7.94 -4.85 3.89
N PRO A 89 -9.10 -4.57 3.25
CA PRO A 89 -10.19 -3.81 3.87
C PRO A 89 -10.79 -4.51 5.09
N ASN A 90 -10.76 -5.84 5.14
CA ASN A 90 -11.32 -6.64 6.22
C ASN A 90 -10.34 -6.91 7.37
N SER A 91 -9.07 -6.51 7.22
CA SER A 91 -8.08 -6.65 8.28
C SER A 91 -8.40 -5.73 9.46
N ALA A 92 -8.18 -6.25 10.67
CA ALA A 92 -8.20 -5.43 11.86
C ALA A 92 -7.18 -4.27 11.80
N TYR A 93 -6.14 -4.45 10.99
CA TYR A 93 -5.03 -3.51 10.82
C TYR A 93 -5.19 -2.57 9.63
N SER A 94 -6.27 -2.67 8.84
CA SER A 94 -6.50 -1.75 7.72
C SER A 94 -6.46 -0.30 8.20
N PRO A 95 -5.56 0.54 7.65
CA PRO A 95 -5.44 1.93 8.09
C PRO A 95 -6.51 2.86 7.47
N ILE A 96 -7.34 2.35 6.56
CA ILE A 96 -8.32 3.12 5.82
C ILE A 96 -9.73 2.61 6.16
N LYS A 97 -10.52 3.42 6.86
CA LYS A 97 -11.83 3.02 7.41
C LYS A 97 -13.03 3.56 6.62
N VAL A 98 -12.83 4.02 5.38
CA VAL A 98 -13.91 4.56 4.54
C VAL A 98 -14.55 3.51 3.62
N TYR A 99 -14.03 2.30 3.56
CA TYR A 99 -14.53 1.20 2.74
C TYR A 99 -14.30 -0.15 3.45
N ASP A 100 -14.97 -1.21 3.01
CA ASP A 100 -15.00 -2.54 3.64
C ASP A 100 -14.97 -3.71 2.65
N GLN A 101 -14.83 -3.44 1.36
CA GLN A 101 -14.79 -4.48 0.32
C GLN A 101 -13.70 -4.13 -0.70
N ALA A 102 -12.94 -5.14 -1.11
CA ALA A 102 -12.02 -5.01 -2.23
C ALA A 102 -12.78 -4.68 -3.53
N THR A 103 -12.12 -3.96 -4.41
CA THR A 103 -12.59 -3.73 -5.78
C THR A 103 -12.06 -4.83 -6.71
N SER A 104 -12.57 -4.90 -7.93
CA SER A 104 -12.15 -5.90 -8.91
C SER A 104 -11.79 -5.23 -10.23
N TRP A 105 -11.27 -6.03 -11.17
CA TRP A 105 -10.97 -5.53 -12.52
C TRP A 105 -12.22 -5.08 -13.27
N GLU A 106 -13.38 -5.70 -13.01
CA GLU A 106 -14.68 -5.34 -13.59
C GLU A 106 -15.28 -4.08 -12.95
N LYS A 107 -14.97 -3.88 -11.65
CA LYS A 107 -15.38 -2.71 -10.88
C LYS A 107 -14.16 -2.13 -10.15
N PRO A 108 -13.30 -1.40 -10.85
CA PRO A 108 -12.00 -0.97 -10.30
C PRO A 108 -12.12 0.12 -9.22
N ALA A 109 -13.27 0.77 -9.11
CA ALA A 109 -13.52 1.80 -8.12
C ALA A 109 -14.83 1.55 -7.37
N LEU A 110 -14.79 1.78 -6.05
CA LEU A 110 -15.94 1.81 -5.16
C LEU A 110 -16.25 3.28 -4.80
N ARG A 111 -17.47 3.72 -5.00
CA ARG A 111 -17.95 5.01 -4.51
C ARG A 111 -18.20 4.92 -3.00
N ALA A 112 -17.26 5.41 -2.20
CA ALA A 112 -17.38 5.43 -0.73
C ALA A 112 -18.28 6.58 -0.23
N GLN A 113 -18.36 7.69 -1.00
CA GLN A 113 -19.22 8.85 -0.69
C GLN A 113 -19.61 9.57 -1.99
N ASN A 114 -20.87 10.02 -2.06
CA ASN A 114 -21.40 10.67 -3.26
C ASN A 114 -21.18 12.19 -3.26
N ASP A 115 -21.30 12.83 -2.11
CA ASP A 115 -21.17 14.27 -1.98
C ASP A 115 -20.54 14.64 -0.64
N PRO A 116 -19.34 15.23 -0.63
CA PRO A 116 -18.44 15.30 -1.77
C PRO A 116 -17.94 13.92 -2.20
N ILE A 117 -17.65 13.76 -3.49
CA ILE A 117 -17.20 12.47 -4.07
C ILE A 117 -15.96 11.94 -3.36
N LEU A 118 -15.98 10.64 -3.00
CA LEU A 118 -14.82 9.87 -2.58
C LEU A 118 -14.88 8.48 -3.21
N ASP A 119 -13.91 8.20 -4.07
CA ASP A 119 -13.73 6.91 -4.71
C ASP A 119 -12.53 6.18 -4.12
N VAL A 120 -12.65 4.87 -4.00
CA VAL A 120 -11.58 4.01 -3.53
C VAL A 120 -11.31 2.94 -4.59
N THR A 121 -10.04 2.73 -4.93
CA THR A 121 -9.57 1.55 -5.64
C THR A 121 -8.74 0.69 -4.69
N ALA A 122 -9.09 -0.57 -4.59
CA ALA A 122 -8.44 -1.54 -3.70
C ALA A 122 -8.55 -2.92 -4.37
N ILE A 123 -7.76 -3.11 -5.44
CA ILE A 123 -7.73 -4.36 -6.19
C ILE A 123 -6.67 -5.25 -5.57
N ASP A 124 -7.08 -6.43 -5.10
CA ASP A 124 -6.16 -7.44 -4.66
C ASP A 124 -5.32 -7.93 -5.85
N ASN A 125 -4.05 -8.20 -5.59
CA ASN A 125 -3.15 -8.76 -6.59
C ASN A 125 -2.93 -7.88 -7.83
N LEU A 126 -2.71 -6.57 -7.64
CA LEU A 126 -2.36 -5.60 -8.70
C LEU A 126 -1.24 -6.07 -9.66
N PRO A 127 -0.18 -6.80 -9.24
CA PRO A 127 0.83 -7.32 -10.15
C PRO A 127 0.29 -8.21 -11.28
N SER A 128 -0.90 -8.79 -11.12
CA SER A 128 -1.53 -9.62 -12.14
C SER A 128 -1.90 -8.87 -13.43
N ILE A 129 -1.94 -7.53 -13.41
CA ILE A 129 -2.19 -6.73 -14.62
C ILE A 129 -0.99 -6.74 -15.58
N LEU A 130 0.22 -6.97 -15.05
CA LEU A 130 1.48 -7.07 -15.79
C LEU A 130 2.17 -8.40 -15.44
N PRO A 131 1.58 -9.56 -15.79
CA PRO A 131 2.00 -10.84 -15.26
C PRO A 131 3.41 -11.23 -15.70
N ARG A 132 3.79 -10.89 -16.92
CA ARG A 132 5.11 -11.16 -17.45
C ARG A 132 6.18 -10.36 -16.73
N GLU A 133 6.01 -9.04 -16.70
CA GLU A 133 6.96 -8.09 -16.08
C GLU A 133 7.11 -8.39 -14.58
N SER A 134 6.01 -8.66 -13.90
CA SER A 134 6.00 -9.01 -12.49
C SER A 134 6.73 -10.33 -12.23
N SER A 135 6.55 -11.34 -13.10
CA SER A 135 7.22 -12.63 -12.99
C SER A 135 8.72 -12.53 -13.29
N GLU A 136 9.11 -11.76 -14.29
CA GLU A 136 10.50 -11.51 -14.66
C GLU A 136 11.25 -10.76 -13.53
N ASP A 137 10.62 -9.73 -12.96
CA ASP A 137 11.17 -8.99 -11.81
C ASP A 137 11.32 -9.89 -10.58
N PHE A 138 10.28 -10.65 -10.22
CA PHE A 138 10.32 -11.61 -9.12
C PHE A 138 11.41 -12.65 -9.31
N ALA A 139 11.48 -13.28 -10.48
CA ALA A 139 12.47 -14.31 -10.78
C ALA A 139 13.92 -13.76 -10.70
N SER A 140 14.15 -12.55 -11.22
CA SER A 140 15.47 -11.92 -11.17
C SER A 140 15.93 -11.65 -9.73
N GLN A 141 15.02 -11.27 -8.85
CA GLN A 141 15.33 -11.00 -7.45
C GLN A 141 15.45 -12.29 -6.62
N LEU A 142 14.72 -13.34 -6.96
CA LEU A 142 14.77 -14.64 -6.26
C LEU A 142 16.05 -15.44 -6.65
N LEU A 143 16.49 -15.34 -7.92
CA LEU A 143 17.59 -16.15 -8.45
C LEU A 143 18.85 -16.15 -7.60
N PRO A 144 19.39 -15.01 -7.12
CA PRO A 144 20.57 -15.00 -6.25
C PRO A 144 20.37 -15.83 -4.97
N SER A 145 19.16 -15.78 -4.39
CA SER A 145 18.84 -16.58 -3.21
C SER A 145 18.78 -18.07 -3.54
N LEU A 146 18.19 -18.44 -4.67
CA LEU A 146 18.14 -19.85 -5.10
C LEU A 146 19.56 -20.40 -5.37
N LEU A 147 20.44 -19.62 -5.96
CA LEU A 147 21.85 -20.03 -6.19
C LEU A 147 22.61 -20.21 -4.87
N ALA A 148 22.22 -19.50 -3.83
CA ALA A 148 22.79 -19.61 -2.49
C ALA A 148 22.13 -20.72 -1.62
N LEU A 149 21.23 -21.55 -2.15
CA LEU A 149 20.48 -22.56 -1.40
C LEU A 149 21.38 -23.58 -0.68
N LYS A 150 22.58 -23.83 -1.19
CA LYS A 150 23.57 -24.71 -0.54
C LYS A 150 24.05 -24.16 0.82
N GLN A 151 23.84 -22.87 1.11
CA GLN A 151 24.21 -22.19 2.36
C GLN A 151 22.95 -21.97 3.21
N ILE A 152 22.19 -23.03 3.46
CA ILE A 152 20.87 -22.98 4.09
C ILE A 152 20.89 -22.43 5.52
N ASP A 153 22.00 -22.52 6.21
CA ASP A 153 22.14 -22.07 7.59
C ASP A 153 22.53 -20.57 7.71
N GLY A 154 22.61 -19.87 6.58
CA GLY A 154 22.98 -18.45 6.55
C GLY A 154 22.09 -17.59 5.65
N GLY A 155 22.25 -16.27 5.78
CA GLY A 155 21.57 -15.28 4.92
C GLY A 155 20.05 -15.40 4.93
N VAL A 156 19.44 -15.34 3.75
CA VAL A 156 17.98 -15.42 3.57
C VAL A 156 17.44 -16.78 4.01
N TRP A 157 18.14 -17.86 3.71
CA TRP A 157 17.70 -19.22 4.04
C TRP A 157 17.79 -19.52 5.52
N GLY A 158 18.85 -19.09 6.22
CA GLY A 158 18.96 -19.20 7.68
C GLY A 158 17.82 -18.49 8.38
N LYS A 159 17.48 -17.27 7.94
CA LYS A 159 16.33 -16.53 8.47
C LYS A 159 14.99 -17.24 8.19
N ALA A 160 14.82 -17.79 6.99
CA ALA A 160 13.62 -18.55 6.65
C ALA A 160 13.50 -19.81 7.52
N LYS A 161 14.62 -20.51 7.74
CA LYS A 161 14.68 -21.68 8.62
C LYS A 161 14.32 -21.33 10.08
N GLU A 162 14.85 -20.26 10.62
CA GLU A 162 14.52 -19.79 11.98
C GLU A 162 13.00 -19.52 12.13
N ILE A 163 12.40 -18.87 11.14
CA ILE A 163 10.95 -18.63 11.13
C ILE A 163 10.17 -19.95 11.08
N PHE A 164 10.58 -20.87 10.21
CA PHE A 164 9.96 -22.19 10.07
C PHE A 164 10.05 -22.95 11.41
N ASP A 165 11.24 -23.06 12.01
CA ASP A 165 11.48 -23.79 13.25
C ASP A 165 10.64 -23.22 14.41
N ARG A 166 10.48 -21.89 14.46
CA ARG A 166 9.63 -21.22 15.46
C ARG A 166 8.16 -21.63 15.34
N HIS A 167 7.64 -21.68 14.10
CA HIS A 167 6.24 -22.03 13.88
C HIS A 167 5.98 -23.52 14.09
N VAL A 168 6.88 -24.39 13.63
CA VAL A 168 6.76 -25.84 13.83
C VAL A 168 6.96 -26.23 15.29
N GLY A 169 7.91 -25.59 15.99
CA GLY A 169 8.14 -25.85 17.41
C GLY A 169 6.97 -25.45 18.32
N SER A 170 6.05 -24.62 17.84
CA SER A 170 4.82 -24.26 18.56
C SER A 170 3.66 -25.25 18.37
N LEU A 171 3.83 -26.25 17.49
CA LEU A 171 2.81 -27.26 17.17
C LEU A 171 2.99 -28.58 17.96
N GLY A 172 4.03 -28.68 18.80
CA GLY A 172 4.38 -29.86 19.60
C GLY A 172 4.00 -29.78 21.08
#